data_75df59c61c966cbd435f6a87ab43effd
#
_entry.id   75df59c61c966cbd435f6a87ab43effd
#
_cell.length_a   1.000
_cell.length_b   1.000
_cell.length_c   1.000
_cell.angle_alpha   90.00
_cell.angle_beta   90.00
_cell.angle_gamma   90.00
#
_symmetry.space_group_name_H-M   'P 1'
#
loop_
_entity.id
_entity.type
_entity.pdbx_description
1 polymer ?
#
loop_
_entity_poly.entity_id
_entity_poly.type
_entity_poly.pdbx_seq_one_letter_code
_entity_poly.pdbx_strand_id
1 'polypeptide(L)'
;MRQLKITNKITNRESLALDKYLNDIGKIPMLTADEEADLAKRIKQGDENALDKLTKSNLRFVVSVAKQYQNQGLSLSDLINEGNVGLMKAAKRFDETRGFKFISYAVWWIRQSILQAIVEYSRIVRLPLNKVGSYNKVNEAFISFVQKFEREPTNEELAELLDIKPKEVATMLKGGGRHLSTDAPINGEEGDATMLDLMRIDSGMNPDKKMMSQSLVEEVQEGLQILSPREVEVLSAYYGLDGRKPLTLEEIGELYNLTRERVRQIKERAIRRLRKSYNRNALKSYLG
;
A
#
# COMPACT_ATOMS: atom_id res chain seq x y z
N MET A 1 17.47 25.35 -10.19
CA MET A 1 17.27 25.26 -8.72
C MET A 1 16.44 26.45 -8.26
N ARG A 2 15.25 26.21 -7.69
CA ARG A 2 14.44 27.31 -7.14
C ARG A 2 15.10 27.83 -5.86
N GLN A 3 15.34 29.14 -5.81
CA GLN A 3 15.79 29.81 -4.60
C GLN A 3 14.77 29.61 -3.46
N LEU A 4 15.26 29.36 -2.27
CA LEU A 4 14.44 29.16 -1.08
C LEU A 4 13.81 30.50 -0.71
N LYS A 5 12.53 30.70 -1.04
CA LYS A 5 11.76 31.86 -0.52
C LYS A 5 11.13 31.43 0.81
N ILE A 6 11.63 31.97 1.91
CA ILE A 6 11.02 31.80 3.23
C ILE A 6 9.79 32.70 3.26
N THR A 7 8.62 32.15 3.09
CA THR A 7 7.34 32.85 3.26
C THR A 7 6.86 32.67 4.70
N ASN A 8 6.42 33.74 5.32
CA ASN A 8 5.79 33.70 6.66
C ASN A 8 4.44 32.96 6.57
N LYS A 9 4.45 31.67 6.64
CA LYS A 9 3.22 30.86 6.75
C LYS A 9 2.81 30.72 8.20
N ILE A 10 1.53 30.93 8.49
CA ILE A 10 0.93 30.68 9.80
C ILE A 10 1.14 29.21 10.14
N THR A 11 1.68 28.93 11.34
CA THR A 11 1.89 27.55 11.80
C THR A 11 0.59 27.07 12.44
N ASN A 12 -0.03 26.04 11.87
CA ASN A 12 -1.09 25.31 12.56
C ASN A 12 -0.46 24.60 13.77
N ARG A 13 -0.93 24.90 14.96
CA ARG A 13 -0.41 24.37 16.23
C ARG A 13 -1.24 23.14 16.59
N GLU A 14 -0.83 22.00 16.04
CA GLU A 14 -1.58 20.73 16.18
C GLU A 14 -1.44 20.08 17.56
N SER A 15 -0.43 20.50 18.36
CA SER A 15 -0.20 19.93 19.69
C SER A 15 0.46 20.90 20.65
N LEU A 16 0.12 20.80 21.95
CA LEU A 16 0.74 21.53 23.04
C LEU A 16 2.27 21.29 23.12
N ALA A 17 2.73 20.09 22.74
CA ALA A 17 4.14 19.73 22.71
C ALA A 17 4.90 20.55 21.67
N LEU A 18 4.31 20.73 20.47
CA LEU A 18 4.90 21.55 19.40
C LEU A 18 4.97 23.03 19.83
N ASP A 19 3.94 23.55 20.48
CA ASP A 19 3.94 24.92 21.01
C ASP A 19 5.05 25.17 22.01
N LYS A 20 5.23 24.26 22.96
CA LYS A 20 6.32 24.31 23.93
C LYS A 20 7.68 24.30 23.24
N TYR A 21 7.87 23.39 22.30
CA TYR A 21 9.10 23.30 21.52
C TYR A 21 9.40 24.62 20.78
N LEU A 22 8.42 25.18 20.07
CA LEU A 22 8.58 26.44 19.33
C LEU A 22 8.93 27.63 20.26
N ASN A 23 8.33 27.67 21.45
CA ASN A 23 8.66 28.70 22.46
C ASN A 23 10.09 28.53 23.00
N ASP A 24 10.53 27.29 23.23
CA ASP A 24 11.85 27.02 23.77
C ASP A 24 12.96 27.32 22.77
N ILE A 25 12.80 26.94 21.48
CA ILE A 25 13.78 27.31 20.43
C ILE A 25 13.80 28.81 20.16
N GLY A 26 12.67 29.50 20.39
CA GLY A 26 12.57 30.97 20.23
C GLY A 26 13.46 31.74 21.16
N LYS A 27 13.78 31.20 22.33
CA LYS A 27 14.63 31.84 23.36
C LYS A 27 16.13 31.73 23.08
N ILE A 28 16.52 30.82 22.18
CA ILE A 28 17.94 30.55 21.88
C ILE A 28 18.48 31.66 20.96
N PRO A 29 19.58 32.31 21.32
CA PRO A 29 20.19 33.35 20.48
C PRO A 29 20.81 32.73 19.21
N MET A 30 20.82 33.51 18.14
CA MET A 30 21.51 33.13 16.91
C MET A 30 23.02 33.37 17.04
N LEU A 31 23.81 32.53 16.39
CA LEU A 31 25.26 32.61 16.36
C LEU A 31 25.73 33.59 15.28
N THR A 32 26.88 34.24 15.52
CA THR A 32 27.61 34.98 14.50
C THR A 32 28.44 34.03 13.61
N ALA A 33 28.88 34.51 12.44
CA ALA A 33 29.67 33.70 11.52
C ALA A 33 31.00 33.23 12.12
N ASP A 34 31.63 34.07 12.96
CA ASP A 34 32.88 33.74 13.62
C ASP A 34 32.69 32.69 14.71
N GLU A 35 31.58 32.75 15.45
CA GLU A 35 31.22 31.71 16.43
C GLU A 35 30.88 30.39 15.77
N GLU A 36 30.22 30.40 14.59
CA GLU A 36 29.95 29.17 13.80
C GLU A 36 31.27 28.50 13.40
N ALA A 37 32.26 29.29 12.95
CA ALA A 37 33.57 28.76 12.55
C ALA A 37 34.35 28.18 13.73
N ASP A 38 34.35 28.85 14.89
CA ASP A 38 35.03 28.34 16.08
C ASP A 38 34.36 27.05 16.63
N LEU A 39 33.03 27.01 16.64
CA LEU A 39 32.31 25.81 17.03
C LEU A 39 32.59 24.65 16.05
N ALA A 40 32.66 24.92 14.75
CA ALA A 40 32.97 23.90 13.75
C ALA A 40 34.38 23.30 13.96
N LYS A 41 35.40 24.09 14.29
CA LYS A 41 36.73 23.61 14.64
C LYS A 41 36.71 22.68 15.86
N ARG A 42 35.95 23.04 16.90
CA ARG A 42 35.81 22.23 18.11
C ARG A 42 35.06 20.91 17.85
N ILE A 43 34.05 20.94 16.99
CA ILE A 43 33.32 19.71 16.55
C ILE A 43 34.25 18.74 15.85
N LYS A 44 35.19 19.23 15.01
CA LYS A 44 36.20 18.37 14.38
C LYS A 44 37.14 17.71 15.39
N GLN A 45 37.32 18.31 16.56
CA GLN A 45 38.11 17.76 17.69
C GLN A 45 37.28 16.78 18.57
N GLY A 46 36.00 16.60 18.27
CA GLY A 46 35.14 15.67 19.01
C GLY A 46 34.35 16.31 20.17
N ASP A 47 34.23 17.64 20.22
CA ASP A 47 33.49 18.33 21.29
C ASP A 47 31.97 18.23 21.05
N GLU A 48 31.27 17.40 21.81
CA GLU A 48 29.82 17.22 21.74
C GLU A 48 29.06 18.46 22.22
N ASN A 49 29.61 19.25 23.17
CA ASN A 49 28.97 20.48 23.64
C ASN A 49 28.93 21.53 22.53
N ALA A 50 30.00 21.61 21.71
CA ALA A 50 30.05 22.51 20.57
C ALA A 50 29.02 22.08 19.49
N LEU A 51 28.86 20.78 19.25
CA LEU A 51 27.85 20.23 18.35
C LEU A 51 26.44 20.61 18.83
N ASP A 52 26.14 20.39 20.10
CA ASP A 52 24.87 20.76 20.72
C ASP A 52 24.56 22.25 20.61
N LYS A 53 25.56 23.12 20.87
CA LYS A 53 25.39 24.57 20.76
C LYS A 53 25.11 25.01 19.34
N LEU A 54 25.85 24.49 18.36
CA LEU A 54 25.66 24.80 16.93
C LEU A 54 24.27 24.31 16.43
N THR A 55 23.85 23.13 16.80
CA THR A 55 22.56 22.56 16.39
C THR A 55 21.40 23.32 17.03
N LYS A 56 21.43 23.57 18.36
CA LYS A 56 20.36 24.27 19.09
C LYS A 56 20.10 25.67 18.52
N SER A 57 21.15 26.45 18.21
CA SER A 57 21.02 27.79 17.66
C SER A 57 20.41 27.83 16.26
N ASN A 58 20.46 26.70 15.51
CA ASN A 58 19.94 26.61 14.15
C ASN A 58 18.57 25.88 14.02
N LEU A 59 17.97 25.41 15.14
CA LEU A 59 16.67 24.70 15.12
C LEU A 59 15.55 25.56 14.50
N ARG A 60 15.53 26.86 14.73
CA ARG A 60 14.53 27.76 14.14
C ARG A 60 14.54 27.72 12.62
N PHE A 61 15.72 27.56 12.03
CA PHE A 61 15.86 27.44 10.59
C PHE A 61 15.28 26.12 10.05
N VAL A 62 15.48 25.00 10.78
CA VAL A 62 14.86 23.72 10.43
C VAL A 62 13.34 23.84 10.36
N VAL A 63 12.71 24.52 11.33
CA VAL A 63 11.26 24.77 11.32
C VAL A 63 10.83 25.52 10.07
N SER A 64 11.58 26.52 9.65
CA SER A 64 11.28 27.30 8.43
C SER A 64 11.33 26.46 7.17
N VAL A 65 12.26 25.51 7.10
CA VAL A 65 12.37 24.57 5.98
C VAL A 65 11.26 23.51 6.05
N ALA A 66 11.00 22.92 7.22
CA ALA A 66 9.97 21.89 7.42
C ALA A 66 8.56 22.39 7.05
N LYS A 67 8.24 23.65 7.34
CA LYS A 67 6.96 24.28 6.94
C LYS A 67 6.68 24.24 5.44
N GLN A 68 7.70 24.17 4.58
CA GLN A 68 7.52 24.12 3.13
C GLN A 68 7.02 22.75 2.66
N TYR A 69 7.21 21.72 3.48
CA TYR A 69 6.85 20.32 3.18
C TYR A 69 5.62 19.84 3.94
N GLN A 70 4.87 20.75 4.58
CA GLN A 70 3.58 20.42 5.22
C GLN A 70 2.59 19.84 4.19
N ASN A 71 1.63 19.05 4.68
CA ASN A 71 0.55 18.42 3.89
C ASN A 71 1.04 17.36 2.86
N GLN A 72 2.22 16.81 3.06
CA GLN A 72 2.76 15.76 2.21
C GLN A 72 2.65 14.34 2.84
N GLY A 73 1.83 14.21 3.89
CA GLY A 73 1.54 12.91 4.53
C GLY A 73 2.30 12.67 5.85
N LEU A 74 3.11 13.64 6.30
CA LEU A 74 3.74 13.62 7.62
C LEU A 74 3.30 14.84 8.43
N SER A 75 3.25 14.68 9.78
CA SER A 75 2.98 15.79 10.69
C SER A 75 4.14 16.80 10.68
N LEU A 76 3.85 18.06 11.04
CA LEU A 76 4.91 19.08 11.14
C LEU A 76 5.97 18.70 12.19
N SER A 77 5.55 18.03 13.27
CA SER A 77 6.44 17.53 14.31
C SER A 77 7.46 16.53 13.78
N ASP A 78 7.00 15.56 12.97
CA ASP A 78 7.86 14.55 12.36
C ASP A 78 8.82 15.16 11.34
N LEU A 79 8.32 16.09 10.51
CA LEU A 79 9.16 16.81 9.55
C LEU A 79 10.28 17.61 10.23
N ILE A 80 10.00 18.24 11.39
CA ILE A 80 11.00 18.96 12.18
C ILE A 80 12.02 17.98 12.75
N ASN A 81 11.59 16.87 13.32
CA ASN A 81 12.48 15.86 13.89
C ASN A 81 13.44 15.28 12.85
N GLU A 82 12.93 14.91 11.68
CA GLU A 82 13.75 14.43 10.57
C GLU A 82 14.69 15.54 10.01
N GLY A 83 14.20 16.77 9.97
CA GLY A 83 15.01 17.93 9.64
C GLY A 83 16.16 18.15 10.64
N ASN A 84 15.91 17.97 11.94
CA ASN A 84 16.93 18.05 12.98
C ASN A 84 18.00 16.96 12.85
N VAL A 85 17.61 15.73 12.45
CA VAL A 85 18.57 14.67 12.12
C VAL A 85 19.46 15.10 10.94
N GLY A 86 18.87 15.73 9.91
CA GLY A 86 19.62 16.30 8.80
C GLY A 86 20.59 17.40 9.25
N LEU A 87 20.15 18.29 10.13
CA LEU A 87 20.98 19.36 10.70
C LEU A 87 22.18 18.80 11.49
N MET A 88 21.98 17.78 12.31
CA MET A 88 23.08 17.12 13.05
C MET A 88 24.10 16.45 12.10
N LYS A 89 23.63 15.82 11.02
CA LYS A 89 24.52 15.26 9.98
C LYS A 89 25.33 16.36 9.31
N ALA A 90 24.71 17.50 9.02
CA ALA A 90 25.38 18.64 8.43
C ALA A 90 26.45 19.23 9.37
N ALA A 91 26.13 19.38 10.67
CA ALA A 91 27.06 19.92 11.66
C ALA A 91 28.34 19.09 11.80
N LYS A 92 28.23 17.74 11.75
CA LYS A 92 29.39 16.84 11.80
C LYS A 92 30.28 16.87 10.55
N ARG A 93 29.73 17.33 9.41
CA ARG A 93 30.43 17.34 8.09
C ARG A 93 30.76 18.72 7.59
N PHE A 94 30.43 19.75 8.36
CA PHE A 94 30.67 21.12 7.96
C PHE A 94 32.16 21.45 7.96
N ASP A 95 32.60 22.18 6.93
CA ASP A 95 33.97 22.61 6.77
C ASP A 95 34.04 24.15 6.74
N GLU A 96 34.55 24.73 7.82
CA GLU A 96 34.70 26.17 8.04
C GLU A 96 35.72 26.84 7.12
N THR A 97 36.67 26.06 6.54
CA THR A 97 37.73 26.61 5.69
C THR A 97 37.20 27.14 4.36
N ARG A 98 35.99 26.79 3.98
CA ARG A 98 35.35 27.20 2.73
C ARG A 98 34.72 28.59 2.75
N GLY A 99 34.68 29.25 3.90
CA GLY A 99 34.18 30.62 4.04
C GLY A 99 32.69 30.85 3.87
N PHE A 100 31.87 29.77 3.81
CA PHE A 100 30.42 29.85 3.71
C PHE A 100 29.77 29.75 5.07
N LYS A 101 28.60 30.40 5.25
CA LYS A 101 27.77 30.24 6.44
C LYS A 101 27.26 28.79 6.58
N PHE A 102 27.21 28.29 7.81
CA PHE A 102 26.73 26.95 8.13
C PHE A 102 25.34 26.65 7.54
N ILE A 103 24.43 27.64 7.65
CA ILE A 103 23.05 27.49 7.12
C ILE A 103 23.02 27.16 5.63
N SER A 104 23.89 27.74 4.81
CA SER A 104 23.95 27.51 3.36
C SER A 104 24.30 26.06 3.00
N TYR A 105 25.10 25.42 3.84
CA TYR A 105 25.43 24.00 3.72
C TYR A 105 24.35 23.11 4.34
N ALA A 106 23.87 23.44 5.54
CA ALA A 106 22.90 22.66 6.30
C ALA A 106 21.55 22.49 5.58
N VAL A 107 21.10 23.50 4.81
CA VAL A 107 19.85 23.45 4.02
C VAL A 107 19.75 22.19 3.16
N TRP A 108 20.84 21.77 2.54
CA TRP A 108 20.87 20.59 1.66
C TRP A 108 20.63 19.30 2.44
N TRP A 109 21.25 19.18 3.60
CA TRP A 109 21.09 18.01 4.48
C TRP A 109 19.71 17.94 5.12
N ILE A 110 19.21 19.10 5.58
CA ILE A 110 17.86 19.21 6.14
C ILE A 110 16.82 18.81 5.11
N ARG A 111 16.91 19.38 3.90
CA ARG A 111 15.98 19.06 2.81
C ARG A 111 16.05 17.58 2.41
N GLN A 112 17.25 17.06 2.28
CA GLN A 112 17.46 15.64 1.91
C GLN A 112 16.86 14.70 2.96
N SER A 113 17.07 14.99 4.26
CA SER A 113 16.51 14.18 5.34
C SER A 113 14.98 14.22 5.36
N ILE A 114 14.39 15.42 5.22
CA ILE A 114 12.93 15.60 5.15
C ILE A 114 12.34 14.85 3.94
N LEU A 115 12.90 15.00 2.75
CA LEU A 115 12.40 14.32 1.54
C LEU A 115 12.52 12.81 1.67
N GLN A 116 13.62 12.32 2.24
CA GLN A 116 13.78 10.88 2.51
C GLN A 116 12.72 10.38 3.47
N ALA A 117 12.46 11.09 4.56
CA ALA A 117 11.43 10.74 5.53
C ALA A 117 10.02 10.72 4.91
N ILE A 118 9.70 11.71 4.06
CA ILE A 118 8.42 11.74 3.34
C ILE A 118 8.27 10.50 2.46
N VAL A 119 9.30 10.10 1.73
CA VAL A 119 9.24 8.91 0.87
C VAL A 119 9.09 7.63 1.68
N GLU A 120 9.75 7.55 2.85
CA GLU A 120 9.76 6.34 3.67
C GLU A 120 8.51 6.18 4.55
N TYR A 121 7.98 7.27 5.09
CA TYR A 121 6.97 7.23 6.16
C TYR A 121 5.62 7.87 5.82
N SER A 122 5.49 8.61 4.70
CA SER A 122 4.23 9.29 4.36
C SER A 122 3.11 8.36 3.90
N ARG A 123 3.44 7.11 3.54
CA ARG A 123 2.50 6.13 3.00
C ARG A 123 2.28 4.98 3.98
N ILE A 124 1.03 4.52 4.14
CA ILE A 124 0.71 3.32 4.94
C ILE A 124 1.42 2.09 4.36
N VAL A 125 1.40 1.93 3.03
CA VAL A 125 2.19 0.91 2.34
C VAL A 125 3.44 1.57 1.78
N ARG A 126 4.60 1.22 2.35
CA ARG A 126 5.90 1.76 1.93
C ARG A 126 6.21 1.38 0.48
N LEU A 127 6.65 2.37 -0.30
CA LEU A 127 7.17 2.17 -1.65
C LEU A 127 8.71 2.35 -1.67
N PRO A 128 9.44 1.52 -2.45
CA PRO A 128 10.87 1.73 -2.65
C PRO A 128 11.17 3.08 -3.30
N LEU A 129 12.29 3.71 -2.92
CA LEU A 129 12.70 5.04 -3.39
C LEU A 129 12.73 5.15 -4.92
N ASN A 130 13.20 4.10 -5.59
CA ASN A 130 13.25 4.03 -7.05
C ASN A 130 11.85 4.12 -7.69
N LYS A 131 10.85 3.49 -7.07
CA LYS A 131 9.47 3.53 -7.58
C LYS A 131 8.82 4.89 -7.37
N VAL A 132 9.11 5.55 -6.24
CA VAL A 132 8.62 6.92 -5.97
C VAL A 132 9.24 7.90 -6.96
N GLY A 133 10.54 7.79 -7.25
CA GLY A 133 11.21 8.62 -8.25
C GLY A 133 10.63 8.45 -9.66
N SER A 134 10.36 7.21 -10.04
CA SER A 134 9.71 6.91 -11.33
C SER A 134 8.29 7.44 -11.40
N TYR A 135 7.50 7.27 -10.32
CA TYR A 135 6.14 7.82 -10.23
C TYR A 135 6.11 9.35 -10.36
N ASN A 136 7.04 10.05 -9.68
CA ASN A 136 7.11 11.50 -9.78
C ASN A 136 7.42 11.98 -11.20
N LYS A 137 8.30 11.27 -11.93
CA LYS A 137 8.59 11.59 -13.35
C LYS A 137 7.35 11.39 -14.23
N VAL A 138 6.61 10.29 -14.03
CA VAL A 138 5.36 10.04 -14.76
C VAL A 138 4.32 11.11 -14.45
N ASN A 139 4.19 11.50 -13.18
CA ASN A 139 3.24 12.54 -12.77
C ASN A 139 3.60 13.93 -13.31
N GLU A 140 4.89 14.29 -13.34
CA GLU A 140 5.36 15.54 -13.97
C GLU A 140 5.08 15.56 -15.47
N ALA A 141 5.32 14.44 -16.17
CA ALA A 141 5.00 14.30 -17.58
C ALA A 141 3.49 14.41 -17.83
N PHE A 142 2.68 13.77 -16.98
CA PHE A 142 1.21 13.84 -17.03
C PHE A 142 0.73 15.29 -16.89
N ILE A 143 1.17 16.00 -15.85
CA ILE A 143 0.79 17.40 -15.63
C ILE A 143 1.21 18.29 -16.80
N SER A 144 2.43 18.11 -17.32
CA SER A 144 2.94 18.90 -18.45
C SER A 144 2.17 18.63 -19.73
N PHE A 145 1.71 17.40 -19.95
CA PHE A 145 0.89 17.03 -21.08
C PHE A 145 -0.50 17.67 -21.01
N VAL A 146 -1.17 17.55 -19.83
CA VAL A 146 -2.48 18.18 -19.61
C VAL A 146 -2.41 19.70 -19.82
N GLN A 147 -1.34 20.35 -19.36
CA GLN A 147 -1.15 21.79 -19.57
C GLN A 147 -0.98 22.18 -21.05
N LYS A 148 -0.39 21.29 -21.86
CA LYS A 148 -0.14 21.57 -23.29
C LYS A 148 -1.33 21.26 -24.20
N PHE A 149 -2.02 20.15 -23.90
CA PHE A 149 -3.01 19.57 -24.82
C PHE A 149 -4.44 19.66 -24.26
N GLU A 150 -4.64 20.18 -23.05
CA GLU A 150 -5.94 20.33 -22.36
C GLU A 150 -6.78 19.04 -22.30
N ARG A 151 -6.11 17.87 -22.38
CA ARG A 151 -6.70 16.54 -22.25
C ARG A 151 -5.77 15.60 -21.47
N GLU A 152 -6.34 14.52 -20.95
CA GLU A 152 -5.57 13.48 -20.31
C GLU A 152 -4.75 12.65 -21.33
N PRO A 153 -3.47 12.36 -21.03
CA PRO A 153 -2.64 11.51 -21.88
C PRO A 153 -3.01 10.04 -21.76
N THR A 154 -2.88 9.30 -22.85
CA THR A 154 -2.95 7.83 -22.81
C THR A 154 -1.66 7.24 -22.24
N ASN A 155 -1.74 5.97 -21.78
CA ASN A 155 -0.55 5.28 -21.27
C ASN A 155 0.55 5.12 -22.32
N GLU A 156 0.18 5.07 -23.60
CA GLU A 156 1.09 4.95 -24.73
C GLU A 156 1.82 6.27 -24.98
N GLU A 157 1.12 7.39 -24.95
CA GLU A 157 1.70 8.73 -25.09
C GLU A 157 2.67 9.08 -23.97
N LEU A 158 2.35 8.69 -22.71
CA LEU A 158 3.27 8.86 -21.59
C LEU A 158 4.49 7.94 -21.73
N ALA A 159 4.31 6.73 -22.26
CA ALA A 159 5.37 5.79 -22.49
C ALA A 159 6.38 6.30 -23.54
N GLU A 160 5.88 6.90 -24.61
CA GLU A 160 6.72 7.54 -25.64
C GLU A 160 7.47 8.76 -25.09
N LEU A 161 6.81 9.61 -24.30
CA LEU A 161 7.45 10.80 -23.71
C LEU A 161 8.60 10.46 -22.74
N LEU A 162 8.49 9.33 -22.04
CA LEU A 162 9.43 8.94 -21.00
C LEU A 162 10.38 7.82 -21.40
N ASP A 163 10.23 7.28 -22.61
CA ASP A 163 10.97 6.10 -23.13
C ASP A 163 10.86 4.90 -22.18
N ILE A 164 9.63 4.58 -21.75
CA ILE A 164 9.30 3.50 -20.82
C ILE A 164 8.20 2.63 -21.44
N LYS A 165 8.10 1.37 -21.01
CA LYS A 165 7.04 0.46 -21.50
C LYS A 165 5.66 0.89 -21.01
N PRO A 166 4.60 0.84 -21.86
CA PRO A 166 3.23 1.24 -21.46
C PRO A 166 2.68 0.49 -20.26
N LYS A 167 3.04 -0.80 -20.09
CA LYS A 167 2.66 -1.60 -18.93
C LYS A 167 3.27 -1.08 -17.62
N GLU A 168 4.49 -0.56 -17.67
CA GLU A 168 5.15 0.03 -16.50
C GLU A 168 4.48 1.34 -16.09
N VAL A 169 4.14 2.20 -17.07
CA VAL A 169 3.39 3.43 -16.82
C VAL A 169 2.04 3.13 -16.15
N ALA A 170 1.28 2.17 -16.69
CA ALA A 170 -0.01 1.76 -16.11
C ALA A 170 0.15 1.24 -14.65
N THR A 171 1.21 0.48 -14.38
CA THR A 171 1.49 -0.02 -13.03
C THR A 171 1.87 1.12 -12.06
N MET A 172 2.65 2.11 -12.54
CA MET A 172 3.06 3.26 -11.74
C MET A 172 1.85 4.15 -11.40
N LEU A 173 0.97 4.43 -12.36
CA LEU A 173 -0.24 5.23 -12.13
C LEU A 173 -1.19 4.56 -11.13
N LYS A 174 -1.41 3.24 -11.25
CA LYS A 174 -2.24 2.48 -10.29
C LYS A 174 -1.65 2.47 -8.89
N GLY A 175 -0.32 2.38 -8.75
CA GLY A 175 0.37 2.34 -7.45
C GLY A 175 0.55 3.70 -6.79
N GLY A 176 0.33 4.80 -7.52
CA GLY A 176 0.61 6.16 -7.05
C GLY A 176 -0.49 6.78 -6.19
N GLY A 177 -1.70 6.23 -6.19
CA GLY A 177 -2.83 6.76 -5.44
C GLY A 177 -2.57 6.85 -3.93
N ARG A 178 -3.11 7.90 -3.29
CA ARG A 178 -3.18 7.98 -1.82
C ARG A 178 -4.35 7.13 -1.34
N HIS A 179 -4.18 6.51 -0.16
CA HIS A 179 -5.28 5.80 0.49
C HIS A 179 -6.31 6.80 1.01
N LEU A 180 -7.57 6.36 0.96
CA LEU A 180 -8.69 7.07 1.55
C LEU A 180 -9.08 6.35 2.84
N SER A 181 -9.52 7.10 3.85
CA SER A 181 -10.08 6.52 5.06
C SER A 181 -11.46 5.95 4.77
N THR A 182 -11.71 4.71 5.16
CA THR A 182 -13.02 4.07 5.08
C THR A 182 -14.02 4.65 6.10
N ASP A 183 -13.49 5.20 7.19
CA ASP A 183 -14.29 5.80 8.27
C ASP A 183 -14.57 7.30 8.05
N ALA A 184 -14.03 7.87 6.95
CA ALA A 184 -14.32 9.26 6.63
C ALA A 184 -15.79 9.45 6.23
N PRO A 185 -16.48 10.49 6.75
CA PRO A 185 -17.85 10.80 6.35
C PRO A 185 -17.88 11.21 4.87
N ILE A 186 -18.90 10.79 4.13
CA ILE A 186 -19.00 11.00 2.68
C ILE A 186 -19.23 12.46 2.34
N ASN A 187 -20.12 13.14 3.07
CA ASN A 187 -20.47 14.54 2.83
C ASN A 187 -19.71 15.52 3.73
N GLY A 188 -18.83 15.05 4.61
CA GLY A 188 -18.01 15.90 5.49
C GLY A 188 -18.73 16.38 6.76
N GLU A 189 -19.95 15.96 7.03
CA GLU A 189 -20.69 16.28 8.25
C GLU A 189 -20.56 15.15 9.29
N GLU A 190 -20.40 15.52 10.58
CA GLU A 190 -20.35 14.54 11.67
C GLU A 190 -21.71 13.82 11.80
N GLY A 191 -21.70 12.49 11.77
CA GLY A 191 -22.90 11.64 11.86
C GLY A 191 -23.45 11.15 10.54
N ASP A 192 -22.80 11.49 9.42
CA ASP A 192 -23.16 11.01 8.10
C ASP A 192 -22.60 9.59 7.83
N ALA A 193 -23.17 8.89 6.83
CA ALA A 193 -22.73 7.56 6.44
C ALA A 193 -21.24 7.56 6.07
N THR A 194 -20.52 6.55 6.51
CA THR A 194 -19.10 6.37 6.20
C THR A 194 -18.92 5.66 4.86
N MET A 195 -17.74 5.77 4.27
CA MET A 195 -17.41 5.01 3.05
C MET A 195 -17.51 3.49 3.30
N LEU A 196 -17.24 3.03 4.53
CA LEU A 196 -17.37 1.63 4.93
C LEU A 196 -18.83 1.14 4.84
N ASP A 197 -19.81 1.98 5.19
CA ASP A 197 -21.24 1.62 5.16
C ASP A 197 -21.74 1.40 3.72
N LEU A 198 -21.11 2.03 2.73
CA LEU A 198 -21.42 1.84 1.31
C LEU A 198 -20.73 0.63 0.70
N MET A 199 -19.68 0.11 1.33
CA MET A 199 -18.93 -1.01 0.77
C MET A 199 -19.74 -2.30 0.88
N ARG A 200 -20.04 -2.91 -0.27
CA ARG A 200 -20.70 -4.20 -0.34
C ARG A 200 -19.75 -5.30 0.13
N ILE A 201 -20.20 -6.13 1.05
CA ILE A 201 -19.48 -7.33 1.50
C ILE A 201 -19.67 -8.43 0.45
N ASP A 202 -18.71 -8.57 -0.47
CA ASP A 202 -18.75 -9.60 -1.53
C ASP A 202 -18.50 -11.03 -1.01
N SER A 203 -17.81 -11.16 0.11
CA SER A 203 -17.52 -12.45 0.75
C SER A 203 -18.58 -12.85 1.77
N GLY A 204 -19.66 -12.10 1.84
CA GLY A 204 -20.78 -12.40 2.74
C GLY A 204 -21.23 -13.82 2.51
N MET A 205 -21.37 -14.60 3.57
CA MET A 205 -22.10 -15.86 3.59
C MET A 205 -23.52 -15.58 3.08
N ASN A 206 -23.66 -15.67 1.75
CA ASN A 206 -24.99 -15.62 1.15
C ASN A 206 -25.73 -16.83 1.70
N PRO A 207 -26.71 -16.66 2.59
CA PRO A 207 -27.44 -17.78 3.19
C PRO A 207 -28.04 -18.67 2.10
N ASP A 208 -28.44 -18.08 0.99
CA ASP A 208 -28.98 -18.77 -0.18
C ASP A 208 -27.95 -19.74 -0.81
N LYS A 209 -26.68 -19.35 -0.90
CA LYS A 209 -25.64 -20.26 -1.44
C LYS A 209 -25.45 -21.50 -0.59
N LYS A 210 -25.53 -21.35 0.74
CA LYS A 210 -25.43 -22.47 1.67
C LYS A 210 -26.65 -23.39 1.57
N MET A 211 -27.84 -22.82 1.51
CA MET A 211 -29.09 -23.56 1.30
C MET A 211 -29.11 -24.28 -0.04
N MET A 212 -28.73 -23.58 -1.12
CA MET A 212 -28.63 -24.22 -2.45
C MET A 212 -27.63 -25.35 -2.49
N SER A 213 -26.46 -25.19 -1.85
CA SER A 213 -25.47 -26.26 -1.76
C SER A 213 -26.00 -27.47 -0.98
N GLN A 214 -26.71 -27.22 0.11
CA GLN A 214 -27.31 -28.27 0.94
C GLN A 214 -28.46 -29.01 0.17
N SER A 215 -29.33 -28.27 -0.47
CA SER A 215 -30.39 -28.80 -1.32
C SER A 215 -29.85 -29.64 -2.49
N LEU A 216 -28.74 -29.18 -3.13
CA LEU A 216 -28.06 -29.95 -4.16
C LEU A 216 -27.53 -31.29 -3.62
N VAL A 217 -26.96 -31.31 -2.41
CA VAL A 217 -26.47 -32.54 -1.78
C VAL A 217 -27.62 -33.53 -1.53
N GLU A 218 -28.73 -33.02 -1.00
CA GLU A 218 -29.94 -33.82 -0.75
C GLU A 218 -30.50 -34.42 -2.06
N GLU A 219 -30.63 -33.63 -3.11
CA GLU A 219 -31.09 -34.03 -4.43
C GLU A 219 -30.18 -35.10 -5.06
N VAL A 220 -28.85 -34.94 -4.91
CA VAL A 220 -27.88 -35.94 -5.38
C VAL A 220 -28.02 -37.24 -4.59
N GLN A 221 -28.23 -37.18 -3.27
CA GLN A 221 -28.43 -38.37 -2.44
C GLN A 221 -29.71 -39.12 -2.80
N GLU A 222 -30.81 -38.41 -3.06
CA GLU A 222 -32.05 -39.03 -3.56
C GLU A 222 -31.83 -39.72 -4.90
N GLY A 223 -31.11 -39.05 -5.83
CA GLY A 223 -30.76 -39.66 -7.11
C GLY A 223 -29.95 -40.94 -6.98
N LEU A 224 -29.06 -41.01 -6.01
CA LEU A 224 -28.23 -42.19 -5.76
C LEU A 224 -29.04 -43.40 -5.22
N GLN A 225 -30.19 -43.21 -4.57
CA GLN A 225 -31.04 -44.30 -4.07
C GLN A 225 -31.62 -45.24 -5.17
N ILE A 226 -31.65 -44.74 -6.41
CA ILE A 226 -32.13 -45.55 -7.58
C ILE A 226 -31.10 -46.59 -7.99
N LEU A 227 -29.85 -46.44 -7.55
CA LEU A 227 -28.74 -47.32 -7.91
C LEU A 227 -28.60 -48.51 -6.95
N SER A 228 -27.94 -49.57 -7.39
CA SER A 228 -27.55 -50.65 -6.49
C SER A 228 -26.42 -50.19 -5.53
N PRO A 229 -26.30 -50.78 -4.32
CA PRO A 229 -25.29 -50.38 -3.35
C PRO A 229 -23.85 -50.36 -3.93
N ARG A 230 -23.50 -51.33 -4.73
CA ARG A 230 -22.21 -51.38 -5.43
C ARG A 230 -22.00 -50.27 -6.45
N GLU A 231 -23.06 -49.86 -7.16
CA GLU A 231 -23.00 -48.76 -8.13
C GLU A 231 -22.82 -47.40 -7.40
N VAL A 232 -23.45 -47.23 -6.23
CA VAL A 232 -23.31 -46.08 -5.37
C VAL A 232 -21.89 -45.96 -4.85
N GLU A 233 -21.33 -47.05 -4.28
CA GLU A 233 -19.96 -47.06 -3.74
C GLU A 233 -18.93 -46.66 -4.82
N VAL A 234 -19.03 -47.24 -6.02
CA VAL A 234 -18.11 -46.93 -7.12
C VAL A 234 -18.24 -45.48 -7.59
N LEU A 235 -19.47 -44.95 -7.69
CA LEU A 235 -19.68 -43.54 -8.06
C LEU A 235 -19.22 -42.59 -6.98
N SER A 236 -19.53 -42.83 -5.71
CA SER A 236 -19.11 -42.02 -4.59
C SER A 236 -17.59 -41.97 -4.47
N ALA A 237 -16.91 -43.10 -4.66
CA ALA A 237 -15.45 -43.15 -4.66
C ALA A 237 -14.83 -42.38 -5.85
N TYR A 238 -15.45 -42.53 -7.05
CA TYR A 238 -14.92 -41.90 -8.26
C TYR A 238 -15.08 -40.35 -8.26
N TYR A 239 -16.22 -39.85 -7.80
CA TYR A 239 -16.52 -38.41 -7.78
C TYR A 239 -16.22 -37.73 -6.43
N GLY A 240 -15.91 -38.49 -5.37
CA GLY A 240 -15.65 -37.97 -4.04
C GLY A 240 -16.89 -37.37 -3.37
N LEU A 241 -18.09 -37.97 -3.59
CA LEU A 241 -19.38 -37.44 -3.14
C LEU A 241 -19.52 -37.35 -1.61
N ASP A 242 -18.84 -38.22 -0.86
CA ASP A 242 -18.88 -38.26 0.61
C ASP A 242 -17.83 -37.37 1.28
N GLY A 243 -17.36 -36.32 0.59
CA GLY A 243 -16.31 -35.44 1.08
C GLY A 243 -14.90 -36.07 1.06
N ARG A 244 -14.75 -37.25 0.46
CA ARG A 244 -13.47 -37.93 0.24
C ARG A 244 -12.81 -37.40 -1.03
N LYS A 245 -11.49 -37.60 -1.13
CA LYS A 245 -10.78 -37.30 -2.39
C LYS A 245 -11.26 -38.24 -3.49
N PRO A 246 -11.53 -37.76 -4.72
CA PRO A 246 -11.88 -38.60 -5.83
C PRO A 246 -10.74 -39.58 -6.14
N LEU A 247 -11.10 -40.84 -6.36
CA LEU A 247 -10.17 -41.94 -6.64
C LEU A 247 -10.14 -42.24 -8.14
N THR A 248 -9.02 -42.78 -8.63
CA THR A 248 -8.87 -43.25 -10.00
C THR A 248 -9.52 -44.62 -10.20
N LEU A 249 -9.81 -45.01 -11.44
CA LEU A 249 -10.42 -46.33 -11.74
C LEU A 249 -9.53 -47.49 -11.29
N GLU A 250 -8.23 -47.31 -11.21
CA GLU A 250 -7.25 -48.31 -10.76
C GLU A 250 -7.32 -48.47 -9.25
N GLU A 251 -7.29 -47.38 -8.50
CA GLU A 251 -7.39 -47.35 -7.04
C GLU A 251 -8.74 -47.94 -6.56
N ILE A 252 -9.83 -47.62 -7.26
CA ILE A 252 -11.15 -48.18 -6.99
C ILE A 252 -11.15 -49.70 -7.27
N GLY A 253 -10.44 -50.11 -8.32
CA GLY A 253 -10.27 -51.54 -8.64
C GLY A 253 -9.54 -52.29 -7.52
N GLU A 254 -8.47 -51.72 -6.98
CA GLU A 254 -7.73 -52.28 -5.84
C GLU A 254 -8.60 -52.34 -4.58
N LEU A 255 -9.33 -51.25 -4.29
CA LEU A 255 -10.19 -51.16 -3.10
C LEU A 255 -11.29 -52.21 -3.05
N TYR A 256 -11.90 -52.54 -4.20
CA TYR A 256 -13.03 -53.46 -4.31
C TYR A 256 -12.68 -54.80 -4.94
N ASN A 257 -11.40 -55.10 -5.16
CA ASN A 257 -10.89 -56.31 -5.84
C ASN A 257 -11.53 -56.52 -7.23
N LEU A 258 -11.60 -55.46 -8.02
CA LEU A 258 -12.15 -55.48 -9.37
C LEU A 258 -11.10 -55.03 -10.40
N THR A 259 -11.26 -55.51 -11.64
CA THR A 259 -10.42 -54.99 -12.73
C THR A 259 -10.84 -53.57 -13.11
N ARG A 260 -9.90 -52.74 -13.54
CA ARG A 260 -10.13 -51.35 -14.01
C ARG A 260 -11.31 -51.29 -15.02
N GLU A 261 -11.36 -52.20 -15.96
CA GLU A 261 -12.42 -52.24 -16.97
C GLU A 261 -13.80 -52.59 -16.36
N ARG A 262 -13.82 -53.41 -15.33
CA ARG A 262 -15.06 -53.73 -14.62
C ARG A 262 -15.59 -52.52 -13.85
N VAL A 263 -14.72 -51.77 -13.20
CA VAL A 263 -15.08 -50.50 -12.54
C VAL A 263 -15.63 -49.49 -13.56
N ARG A 264 -15.00 -49.38 -14.74
CA ARG A 264 -15.49 -48.52 -15.82
C ARG A 264 -16.90 -48.92 -16.27
N GLN A 265 -17.15 -50.23 -16.47
CA GLN A 265 -18.47 -50.73 -16.84
C GLN A 265 -19.55 -50.45 -15.82
N ILE A 266 -19.22 -50.62 -14.52
CA ILE A 266 -20.15 -50.29 -13.41
C ILE A 266 -20.48 -48.82 -13.42
N LYS A 267 -19.47 -47.97 -13.51
CA LYS A 267 -19.64 -46.51 -13.57
C LYS A 267 -20.55 -46.09 -14.75
N GLU A 268 -20.27 -46.57 -15.95
CA GLU A 268 -21.07 -46.23 -17.12
C GLU A 268 -22.52 -46.71 -17.02
N ARG A 269 -22.72 -47.93 -16.49
CA ARG A 269 -24.06 -48.47 -16.25
C ARG A 269 -24.83 -47.62 -15.24
N ALA A 270 -24.20 -47.24 -14.16
CA ALA A 270 -24.78 -46.37 -13.12
C ALA A 270 -25.18 -44.99 -13.69
N ILE A 271 -24.31 -44.37 -14.45
CA ILE A 271 -24.61 -43.11 -15.11
C ILE A 271 -25.75 -43.23 -16.12
N ARG A 272 -25.80 -44.30 -16.89
CA ARG A 272 -26.93 -44.56 -17.83
C ARG A 272 -28.26 -44.75 -17.11
N ARG A 273 -28.25 -45.42 -15.94
CA ARG A 273 -29.46 -45.56 -15.09
C ARG A 273 -29.92 -44.21 -14.55
N LEU A 274 -29.03 -43.44 -13.99
CA LEU A 274 -29.34 -42.09 -13.52
C LEU A 274 -29.93 -41.22 -14.63
N ARG A 275 -29.34 -41.22 -15.80
CA ARG A 275 -29.84 -40.44 -16.96
C ARG A 275 -31.24 -40.85 -17.41
N LYS A 276 -31.62 -42.11 -17.21
CA LYS A 276 -32.89 -42.63 -17.65
C LYS A 276 -34.02 -42.52 -16.61
N SER A 277 -33.68 -42.65 -15.33
CA SER A 277 -34.67 -42.76 -14.24
C SER A 277 -34.83 -41.47 -13.43
N TYR A 278 -33.82 -40.59 -13.42
CA TYR A 278 -33.86 -39.40 -12.59
C TYR A 278 -34.35 -38.16 -13.35
N ASN A 279 -35.09 -37.29 -12.66
CA ASN A 279 -35.62 -36.07 -13.24
C ASN A 279 -34.51 -35.08 -13.59
N ARG A 280 -34.13 -35.09 -14.86
CA ARG A 280 -32.99 -34.32 -15.40
C ARG A 280 -33.12 -32.81 -15.19
N ASN A 281 -34.35 -32.31 -14.98
CA ASN A 281 -34.60 -30.88 -14.86
C ASN A 281 -34.30 -30.35 -13.44
N ALA A 282 -34.44 -31.20 -12.41
CA ALA A 282 -34.11 -30.81 -11.04
C ALA A 282 -32.63 -30.46 -10.88
N LEU A 283 -31.71 -31.30 -11.36
CA LEU A 283 -30.27 -31.03 -11.27
C LEU A 283 -29.80 -29.88 -12.21
N LYS A 284 -30.52 -29.63 -13.32
CA LYS A 284 -30.16 -28.55 -14.21
C LYS A 284 -30.37 -27.15 -13.60
N SER A 285 -31.35 -26.99 -12.70
CA SER A 285 -31.63 -25.74 -12.04
C SER A 285 -30.47 -25.25 -11.16
N TYR A 286 -29.57 -26.16 -10.75
CA TYR A 286 -28.36 -25.81 -9.94
C TYR A 286 -27.14 -25.47 -10.80
N LEU A 287 -27.20 -25.67 -12.12
CA LEU A 287 -26.06 -25.38 -13.01
C LEU A 287 -26.06 -23.94 -13.58
N GLY A 288 -27.14 -23.16 -13.35
CA GLY A 288 -27.31 -21.80 -13.86
C GLY A 288 -28.00 -21.77 -15.21
#